data_dc21030561ea7d856ed47b90bd3cdadd
#
_entry.id   dc21030561ea7d856ed47b90bd3cdadd
#
_cell.length_a   1.000
_cell.length_b   1.000
_cell.length_c   1.000
_cell.angle_alpha   90.00
_cell.angle_beta   90.00
_cell.angle_gamma   90.00
#
_symmetry.space_group_name_H-M   'P 1'
#
loop_
_entity.id
_entity.type
_entity.pdbx_description
1 polymer ?
#
loop_
_entity_poly.entity_id
_entity_poly.type
_entity_poly.pdbx_seq_one_letter_code
_entity_poly.pdbx_strand_id
1 'polypeptide(L)'
;MYGGLFLLRLAVGSIFIVHAIPKLKEPKTMATGMGWTLNQVLGLGIIEFISGLALIGGVGIKTVSFVLAIVMLGAIYHKIKKWHVPFMSHNGTGWEFDMLLLAANLTLYFKF
;
A
#
# COMPACT_ATOMS: atom_id res chain seq x y z
N MET A 1 8.83 -20.94 -12.52
CA MET A 1 7.42 -20.74 -12.12
C MET A 1 7.32 -19.89 -10.84
N TYR A 2 8.04 -20.25 -9.81
CA TYR A 2 8.01 -19.46 -8.56
C TYR A 2 8.78 -18.15 -8.64
N GLY A 3 9.66 -17.99 -9.63
CA GLY A 3 10.41 -16.76 -9.80
C GLY A 3 9.53 -15.53 -10.09
N GLY A 4 8.44 -15.71 -10.84
CA GLY A 4 7.50 -14.64 -11.12
C GLY A 4 6.78 -14.15 -9.87
N LEU A 5 6.40 -15.09 -8.98
CA LEU A 5 5.76 -14.74 -7.71
C LEU A 5 6.74 -14.07 -6.76
N PHE A 6 8.00 -14.50 -6.76
CA PHE A 6 9.04 -13.83 -5.97
C PHE A 6 9.25 -12.39 -6.44
N LEU A 7 9.32 -12.17 -7.77
CA LEU A 7 9.45 -10.82 -8.31
C LEU A 7 8.25 -9.95 -7.94
N LEU A 8 7.05 -10.52 -7.98
CA LEU A 8 5.84 -9.80 -7.57
C LEU A 8 5.91 -9.39 -6.09
N ARG A 9 6.31 -10.32 -5.22
CA ARG A 9 6.48 -10.03 -3.79
C ARG A 9 7.51 -8.94 -3.57
N LEU A 10 8.64 -9.02 -4.25
CA LEU A 10 9.71 -8.03 -4.14
C LEU A 10 9.23 -6.65 -4.59
N ALA A 11 8.54 -6.58 -5.73
CA ALA A 11 8.03 -5.33 -6.26
C ALA A 11 6.98 -4.71 -5.34
N VAL A 12 5.98 -5.48 -4.93
CA VAL A 12 4.90 -4.98 -4.07
C VAL A 12 5.46 -4.55 -2.71
N GLY A 13 6.30 -5.39 -2.11
CA GLY A 13 6.92 -5.08 -0.82
C GLY A 13 7.74 -3.81 -0.87
N SER A 14 8.54 -3.64 -1.91
CA SER A 14 9.37 -2.44 -2.10
C SER A 14 8.50 -1.19 -2.25
N ILE A 15 7.41 -1.27 -3.00
CA ILE A 15 6.49 -0.15 -3.19
C ILE A 15 5.89 0.27 -1.85
N PHE A 16 5.44 -0.69 -1.04
CA PHE A 16 4.85 -0.35 0.26
C PHE A 16 5.88 0.23 1.22
N ILE A 17 7.10 -0.26 1.20
CA ILE A 17 8.18 0.32 2.02
C ILE A 17 8.44 1.77 1.62
N VAL A 18 8.54 2.06 0.33
CA VAL A 18 8.76 3.41 -0.17
C VAL A 18 7.59 4.33 0.23
N HIS A 19 6.35 3.85 0.12
CA HIS A 19 5.20 4.64 0.52
C HIS A 19 5.10 4.85 2.03
N ALA A 20 5.68 3.95 2.81
CA ALA A 20 5.69 4.09 4.27
C ALA A 20 6.68 5.15 4.75
N ILE A 21 7.77 5.38 4.01
CA ILE A 21 8.84 6.29 4.44
C ILE A 21 8.33 7.70 4.77
N PRO A 22 7.60 8.40 3.89
CA PRO A 22 7.12 9.75 4.24
C PRO A 22 6.14 9.74 5.40
N LYS A 23 5.35 8.66 5.55
CA LYS A 23 4.41 8.54 6.68
C LYS A 23 5.13 8.43 8.00
N LEU A 24 6.31 7.80 8.02
CA LEU A 24 7.11 7.62 9.23
C LEU A 24 8.03 8.79 9.51
N LYS A 25 8.57 9.44 8.46
CA LYS A 25 9.50 10.57 8.59
C LYS A 25 8.79 11.89 8.81
N GLU A 26 7.71 12.14 8.08
CA GLU A 26 6.98 13.39 8.12
C GLU A 26 5.50 13.17 8.33
N PRO A 27 5.10 12.51 9.44
CA PRO A 27 3.70 12.16 9.65
C PRO A 27 2.77 13.36 9.76
N LYS A 28 3.25 14.49 10.30
CA LYS A 28 2.43 15.69 10.42
C LYS A 28 2.06 16.26 9.05
N THR A 29 3.03 16.32 8.14
CA THR A 29 2.79 16.80 6.78
C THR A 29 1.79 15.91 6.05
N MET A 30 1.97 14.59 6.16
CA MET A 30 1.05 13.64 5.54
C MET A 30 -0.35 13.72 6.13
N ALA A 31 -0.45 13.82 7.46
CA ALA A 31 -1.74 13.91 8.14
C ALA A 31 -2.50 15.16 7.70
N THR A 32 -1.82 16.29 7.62
CA THR A 32 -2.43 17.54 7.18
C THR A 32 -2.95 17.44 5.74
N GLY A 33 -2.13 16.88 4.85
CA GLY A 33 -2.51 16.73 3.45
C GLY A 33 -3.65 15.74 3.24
N MET A 34 -3.73 14.71 4.04
CA MET A 34 -4.75 13.67 3.93
C MET A 34 -6.02 13.98 4.71
N GLY A 35 -5.99 14.94 5.62
CA GLY A 35 -7.08 15.21 6.53
C GLY A 35 -7.24 14.14 7.60
N TRP A 36 -6.15 13.48 7.97
CA TRP A 36 -6.11 12.39 8.95
C TRP A 36 -5.41 12.85 10.23
N THR A 37 -5.58 12.07 11.29
CA THR A 37 -4.84 12.31 12.54
C THR A 37 -3.41 11.81 12.40
N LEU A 38 -2.51 12.34 13.24
CA LEU A 38 -1.13 11.90 13.28
C LEU A 38 -1.01 10.42 13.56
N ASN A 39 -1.81 9.90 14.51
CA ASN A 39 -1.77 8.48 14.88
C ASN A 39 -2.22 7.58 13.73
N GLN A 40 -3.21 8.01 12.95
CA GLN A 40 -3.67 7.25 11.79
C GLN A 40 -2.57 7.12 10.74
N VAL A 41 -1.85 8.20 10.47
CA VAL A 41 -0.77 8.20 9.48
C VAL A 41 0.39 7.32 9.96
N LEU A 42 0.79 7.46 11.22
CA LEU A 42 1.87 6.65 11.78
C LEU A 42 1.50 5.16 11.78
N GLY A 43 0.27 4.84 12.19
CA GLY A 43 -0.20 3.45 12.20
C GLY A 43 -0.18 2.83 10.81
N LEU A 44 -0.66 3.56 9.82
CA LEU A 44 -0.66 3.09 8.43
C LEU A 44 0.77 2.90 7.92
N GLY A 45 1.66 3.86 8.21
CA GLY A 45 3.06 3.74 7.81
C GLY A 45 3.75 2.52 8.41
N ILE A 46 3.50 2.24 9.69
CA ILE A 46 4.07 1.06 10.36
C ILE A 46 3.53 -0.22 9.71
N ILE A 47 2.23 -0.30 9.47
CA ILE A 47 1.61 -1.46 8.82
C ILE A 47 2.22 -1.69 7.44
N GLU A 48 2.33 -0.65 6.63
CA GLU A 48 2.89 -0.75 5.28
C GLU A 48 4.35 -1.17 5.30
N PHE A 49 5.15 -0.62 6.22
CA PHE A 49 6.57 -0.92 6.31
C PHE A 49 6.80 -2.38 6.72
N ILE A 50 6.15 -2.82 7.80
CA ILE A 50 6.30 -4.19 8.28
C ILE A 50 5.76 -5.19 7.26
N SER A 51 4.62 -4.88 6.67
CA SER A 51 4.00 -5.75 5.66
C SER A 51 4.88 -5.86 4.41
N GLY A 52 5.49 -4.75 3.98
CA GLY A 52 6.42 -4.78 2.85
C GLY A 52 7.61 -5.67 3.11
N LEU A 53 8.21 -5.56 4.31
CA LEU A 53 9.33 -6.42 4.71
C LEU A 53 8.91 -7.89 4.76
N ALA A 54 7.72 -8.18 5.28
CA ALA A 54 7.20 -9.54 5.36
C ALA A 54 7.00 -10.16 3.98
N LEU A 55 6.51 -9.39 3.02
CA LEU A 55 6.35 -9.87 1.64
C LEU A 55 7.69 -10.21 1.02
N ILE A 56 8.70 -9.35 1.19
CA ILE A 56 10.04 -9.59 0.64
C ILE A 56 10.66 -10.81 1.31
N GLY A 57 10.53 -10.93 2.62
CA GLY A 57 11.07 -12.05 3.37
C GLY A 57 10.31 -13.35 3.24
N GLY A 58 9.08 -13.30 2.71
CA GLY A 58 8.26 -14.50 2.54
C GLY A 58 7.58 -14.99 3.80
N VAL A 59 7.34 -14.09 4.76
CA VAL A 59 6.74 -14.45 6.05
C VAL A 59 5.26 -14.05 6.05
N GLY A 60 4.38 -15.03 6.30
CA GLY A 60 2.94 -14.78 6.42
C GLY A 60 2.34 -14.10 5.20
N ILE A 61 2.75 -14.50 4.00
CA ILE A 61 2.37 -13.83 2.75
C ILE A 61 0.86 -13.69 2.61
N LYS A 62 0.12 -14.73 2.92
CA LYS A 62 -1.34 -14.71 2.76
C LYS A 62 -2.00 -13.67 3.67
N THR A 63 -1.63 -13.66 4.94
CA THR A 63 -2.16 -12.71 5.92
C THR A 63 -1.77 -11.28 5.57
N VAL A 64 -0.49 -11.07 5.23
CA VAL A 64 0.03 -9.76 4.88
C VAL A 64 -0.66 -9.23 3.63
N SER A 65 -0.81 -10.07 2.62
CA SER A 65 -1.47 -9.67 1.37
C SER A 65 -2.94 -9.28 1.60
N PHE A 66 -3.62 -9.98 2.48
CA PHE A 66 -5.00 -9.64 2.85
C PHE A 66 -5.06 -8.26 3.52
N VAL A 67 -4.18 -8.01 4.47
CA VAL A 67 -4.11 -6.70 5.16
C VAL A 67 -3.83 -5.58 4.16
N LEU A 68 -2.86 -5.77 3.27
CA LEU A 68 -2.52 -4.77 2.28
C LEU A 68 -3.64 -4.56 1.26
N ALA A 69 -4.39 -5.61 0.93
CA ALA A 69 -5.56 -5.48 0.06
C ALA A 69 -6.62 -4.57 0.71
N ILE A 70 -6.86 -4.71 2.00
CA ILE A 70 -7.78 -3.85 2.73
C ILE A 70 -7.27 -2.40 2.73
N VAL A 71 -5.97 -2.20 2.94
CA VAL A 71 -5.36 -0.88 2.88
C VAL A 71 -5.59 -0.24 1.52
N MET A 72 -5.44 -1.01 0.44
CA MET A 72 -5.64 -0.50 -0.92
C MET A 72 -7.10 -0.15 -1.20
N LEU A 73 -8.04 -0.94 -0.71
CA LEU A 73 -9.47 -0.61 -0.83
C LEU A 73 -9.78 0.71 -0.13
N GLY A 74 -9.23 0.92 1.06
CA GLY A 74 -9.37 2.18 1.77
C GLY A 74 -8.76 3.34 1.01
N ALA A 75 -7.57 3.15 0.43
CA ALA A 75 -6.89 4.18 -0.35
C ALA A 75 -7.70 4.57 -1.58
N ILE A 76 -8.23 3.59 -2.30
CA ILE A 76 -9.08 3.84 -3.47
C ILE A 76 -10.32 4.63 -3.07
N TYR A 77 -10.98 4.22 -2.00
CA TYR A 77 -12.16 4.91 -1.49
C TYR A 77 -11.86 6.38 -1.20
N HIS A 78 -10.77 6.65 -0.47
CA HIS A 78 -10.41 8.02 -0.11
C HIS A 78 -10.07 8.85 -1.34
N LYS A 79 -9.36 8.29 -2.31
CA LYS A 79 -8.99 9.03 -3.52
C LYS A 79 -10.20 9.38 -4.36
N ILE A 80 -11.16 8.49 -4.46
CA ILE A 80 -12.36 8.73 -5.28
C ILE A 80 -13.36 9.65 -4.54
N LYS A 81 -13.66 9.34 -3.28
CA LYS A 81 -14.78 9.98 -2.56
C LYS A 81 -14.37 11.20 -1.75
N LYS A 82 -13.20 11.14 -1.10
CA LYS A 82 -12.78 12.22 -0.20
C LYS A 82 -11.88 13.22 -0.88
N TRP A 83 -10.90 12.75 -1.64
CA TRP A 83 -9.90 13.63 -2.26
C TRP A 83 -10.16 13.92 -3.73
N HIS A 84 -11.14 13.26 -4.33
CA HIS A 84 -11.53 13.45 -5.73
C HIS A 84 -10.34 13.31 -6.71
N VAL A 85 -9.44 12.38 -6.41
CA VAL A 85 -8.29 12.10 -7.28
C VAL A 85 -8.78 11.32 -8.50
N PRO A 86 -8.39 11.71 -9.72
CA PRO A 86 -8.82 10.98 -10.92
C PRO A 86 -8.13 9.64 -11.04
N PHE A 87 -8.68 8.77 -11.90
CA PHE A 87 -8.08 7.46 -12.19
C PHE A 87 -6.63 7.60 -12.59
N MET A 88 -6.32 8.54 -13.48
CA MET A 88 -4.94 8.89 -13.85
C MET A 88 -4.67 10.33 -13.43
N SER A 89 -3.54 10.55 -12.75
CA SER A 89 -3.17 11.87 -12.26
C SER A 89 -1.84 12.31 -12.84
N HIS A 90 -1.74 13.59 -13.21
CA HIS A 90 -0.49 14.17 -13.69
C HIS A 90 0.43 14.62 -12.55
N ASN A 91 -0.12 14.84 -11.37
CA ASN A 91 0.62 15.40 -10.23
C ASN A 91 0.88 14.37 -9.14
N GLY A 92 0.87 13.09 -9.49
CA GLY A 92 1.07 12.00 -8.55
C GLY A 92 0.38 10.76 -9.05
N THR A 93 0.20 9.78 -8.18
CA THR A 93 -0.51 8.56 -8.55
C THR A 93 -2.02 8.76 -8.42
N GLY A 94 -2.76 8.39 -9.47
CA GLY A 94 -4.19 8.28 -9.40
C GLY A 94 -4.59 6.97 -8.71
N TRP A 95 -5.89 6.71 -8.61
CA TRP A 95 -6.34 5.46 -7.98
C TRP A 95 -6.09 4.23 -8.86
N GLU A 96 -5.66 4.41 -10.12
CA GLU A 96 -5.21 3.30 -10.96
C GLU A 96 -4.05 2.54 -10.35
N PHE A 97 -3.12 3.29 -9.72
CA PHE A 97 -1.96 2.70 -9.05
C PHE A 97 -2.40 1.83 -7.88
N ASP A 98 -3.35 2.32 -7.10
CA ASP A 98 -3.88 1.56 -5.96
C ASP A 98 -4.64 0.33 -6.42
N MET A 99 -5.37 0.42 -7.53
CA MET A 99 -6.07 -0.72 -8.10
C MET A 99 -5.10 -1.80 -8.56
N LEU A 100 -3.99 -1.39 -9.17
CA LEU A 100 -2.93 -2.33 -9.57
C LEU A 100 -2.34 -3.04 -8.35
N LEU A 101 -2.05 -2.29 -7.28
CA LEU A 101 -1.54 -2.87 -6.04
C LEU A 101 -2.55 -3.80 -5.39
N LEU A 102 -3.83 -3.45 -5.43
CA LEU A 102 -4.90 -4.31 -4.93
C LEU A 102 -4.92 -5.63 -5.69
N ALA A 103 -4.87 -5.58 -7.01
CA ALA A 103 -4.85 -6.79 -7.84
C ALA A 103 -3.63 -7.66 -7.52
N ALA A 104 -2.45 -7.04 -7.35
CA ALA A 104 -1.23 -7.75 -7.01
C ALA A 104 -1.35 -8.44 -5.64
N ASN A 105 -1.90 -7.75 -4.66
CA ASN A 105 -2.09 -8.31 -3.32
C ASN A 105 -3.11 -9.45 -3.31
N LEU A 106 -4.19 -9.32 -4.08
CA LEU A 106 -5.16 -10.40 -4.22
C LEU A 106 -4.57 -11.62 -4.90
N THR A 107 -3.70 -11.40 -5.90
CA THR A 107 -2.99 -12.49 -6.57
C THR A 107 -2.12 -13.24 -5.56
N LEU A 108 -1.37 -12.52 -4.72
CA LEU A 108 -0.55 -13.15 -3.69
C LEU A 108 -1.41 -13.87 -2.66
N TYR A 109 -2.52 -13.28 -2.25
CA TYR A 109 -3.43 -13.90 -1.29
C TYR A 109 -3.94 -15.25 -1.80
N PHE A 110 -4.38 -15.30 -3.05
CA PHE A 110 -4.95 -16.53 -3.61
C PHE A 110 -3.89 -17.58 -3.96
N LYS A 111 -2.64 -17.17 -4.17
CA LYS A 111 -1.54 -18.10 -4.46
C LYS A 111 -0.90 -18.69 -3.21
N PHE A 112 -0.93 -17.98 -2.12
CA PHE A 112 -0.31 -18.40 -0.87
C PHE A 112 -1.34 -18.60 0.22
#